data_e0f361942a67674452d6a560d9ca78c5
#
_entry.id   e0f361942a67674452d6a560d9ca78c5
#
_cell.length_a   1.000
_cell.length_b   1.000
_cell.length_c   1.000
_cell.angle_alpha   90.00
_cell.angle_beta   90.00
_cell.angle_gamma   90.00
#
_symmetry.space_group_name_H-M   'P 1'
#
loop_
_entity.id
_entity.type
_entity.pdbx_description
1 polymer ?
#
loop_
_entity_poly.entity_id
_entity_poly.type
_entity_poly.pdbx_seq_one_letter_code
_entity_poly.pdbx_strand_id
1 'polypeptide(L)'
;MDKKLITVTSPLLPNLDDFHAELQKIWDSKWITNNGDYHKKLEAALAEYLKVPYVSLFTNGTLPLLTALQALRVTGEVITT
;
A
#
# COMPACT_ATOMS: atom_id res chain seq x y z
N MET A 1 -35.46 -18.65 -3.37
CA MET A 1 -35.31 -17.65 -2.29
C MET A 1 -33.83 -17.53 -1.93
N ASP A 2 -33.25 -16.38 -2.21
CA ASP A 2 -31.83 -16.18 -2.00
C ASP A 2 -31.52 -15.95 -0.53
N LYS A 3 -30.70 -16.82 0.02
CA LYS A 3 -30.20 -16.65 1.38
C LYS A 3 -28.96 -15.76 1.34
N LYS A 4 -29.05 -14.60 1.98
CA LYS A 4 -27.94 -13.70 2.11
C LYS A 4 -27.00 -14.24 3.20
N LEU A 5 -25.80 -14.65 2.79
CA LEU A 5 -24.76 -15.09 3.72
C LEU A 5 -24.10 -13.87 4.37
N ILE A 6 -24.10 -13.86 5.69
CA ILE A 6 -23.34 -12.86 6.45
C ILE A 6 -22.02 -13.52 6.88
N THR A 7 -20.92 -13.01 6.37
CA THR A 7 -19.59 -13.53 6.67
C THR A 7 -18.92 -12.70 7.75
N VAL A 8 -17.98 -13.31 8.48
CA VAL A 8 -17.18 -12.60 9.50
C VAL A 8 -16.29 -11.55 8.85
N THR A 9 -15.74 -11.88 7.68
CA THR A 9 -14.91 -10.97 6.90
C THR A 9 -15.45 -10.90 5.49
N SER A 10 -15.37 -9.73 4.90
CA SER A 10 -15.73 -9.52 3.49
C SER A 10 -14.76 -8.51 2.89
N PRO A 11 -14.01 -8.89 1.86
CA PRO A 11 -13.06 -7.95 1.27
C PRO A 11 -13.79 -6.83 0.52
N LEU A 12 -13.27 -5.62 0.66
CA LEU A 12 -13.68 -4.50 -0.18
C LEU A 12 -12.87 -4.55 -1.47
N LEU A 13 -13.54 -4.92 -2.54
CA LEU A 13 -12.88 -5.03 -3.84
C LEU A 13 -13.34 -3.91 -4.77
N PRO A 14 -12.46 -3.43 -5.64
CA PRO A 14 -12.86 -2.48 -6.67
C PRO A 14 -13.77 -3.14 -7.71
N ASN A 15 -14.43 -2.32 -8.53
CA ASN A 15 -15.13 -2.82 -9.70
C ASN A 15 -14.14 -3.53 -10.64
N LEU A 16 -14.49 -4.73 -11.10
CA LEU A 16 -13.58 -5.55 -11.89
C LEU A 16 -13.20 -4.89 -13.22
N ASP A 17 -14.15 -4.23 -13.89
CA ASP A 17 -13.88 -3.58 -15.16
C ASP A 17 -12.95 -2.38 -14.99
N ASP A 18 -13.14 -1.61 -13.91
CA ASP A 18 -12.26 -0.49 -13.59
C ASP A 18 -10.85 -1.00 -13.25
N PHE A 19 -10.77 -2.06 -12.48
CA PHE A 19 -9.48 -2.69 -12.13
C PHE A 19 -8.77 -3.21 -13.39
N HIS A 20 -9.50 -3.85 -14.29
CA HIS A 20 -8.95 -4.36 -15.55
C HIS A 20 -8.40 -3.22 -16.42
N ALA A 21 -9.13 -2.11 -16.50
CA ALA A 21 -8.67 -0.94 -17.26
C ALA A 21 -7.36 -0.36 -16.69
N GLU A 22 -7.26 -0.29 -15.36
CA GLU A 22 -6.03 0.18 -14.72
C GLU A 22 -4.88 -0.81 -14.91
N LEU A 23 -5.18 -2.11 -14.83
CA LEU A 23 -4.20 -3.18 -15.06
C LEU A 23 -3.65 -3.13 -16.50
N GLN A 24 -4.50 -2.79 -17.47
CA GLN A 24 -4.08 -2.65 -18.87
C GLN A 24 -3.00 -1.57 -19.01
N LYS A 25 -3.11 -0.48 -18.29
CA LYS A 25 -2.10 0.59 -18.29
C LYS A 25 -0.75 0.10 -17.77
N ILE A 26 -0.77 -0.74 -16.72
CA ILE A 26 0.46 -1.35 -16.21
C ILE A 26 1.07 -2.26 -17.26
N TRP A 27 0.25 -3.07 -17.91
CA TRP A 27 0.69 -3.99 -18.97
C TRP A 27 1.34 -3.24 -20.12
N ASP A 28 0.71 -2.16 -20.56
CA ASP A 28 1.21 -1.35 -21.67
C ASP A 28 2.54 -0.67 -21.32
N SER A 29 2.71 -0.26 -20.07
CA SER A 29 3.96 0.35 -19.60
C SER A 29 5.12 -0.64 -19.53
N LYS A 30 4.83 -1.95 -19.39
CA LYS A 30 5.79 -3.03 -19.15
C LYS A 30 6.65 -2.84 -17.90
N TRP A 31 6.22 -1.96 -17.00
CA TRP A 31 6.91 -1.70 -15.74
C TRP A 31 6.17 -2.44 -14.62
N ILE A 32 6.66 -3.61 -14.27
CA ILE A 32 6.03 -4.50 -13.28
C ILE A 32 6.90 -4.72 -12.03
N THR A 33 7.95 -3.93 -11.89
CA THR A 33 8.82 -3.95 -10.72
C THR A 33 8.47 -2.83 -9.75
N ASN A 34 9.29 -2.61 -8.73
CA ASN A 34 9.08 -1.57 -7.73
C ASN A 34 9.08 -0.15 -8.32
N ASN A 35 8.49 0.78 -7.58
CA ASN A 35 8.42 2.20 -7.91
C ASN A 35 7.71 2.49 -9.25
N GLY A 36 6.66 1.73 -9.54
CA GLY A 36 5.83 1.93 -10.72
C GLY A 36 4.87 3.11 -10.57
N ASP A 37 4.09 3.38 -11.61
CA ASP A 37 3.18 4.51 -11.64
C ASP A 37 2.13 4.48 -10.53
N TYR A 38 1.56 3.31 -10.24
CA TYR A 38 0.54 3.17 -9.18
C TYR A 38 1.13 3.29 -7.79
N HIS A 39 2.36 2.83 -7.60
CA HIS A 39 3.10 3.06 -6.36
C HIS A 39 3.22 4.56 -6.09
N LYS A 40 3.66 5.31 -7.08
CA LYS A 40 3.81 6.76 -6.98
C LYS A 40 2.48 7.47 -6.76
N LYS A 41 1.43 7.05 -7.46
CA LYS A 41 0.08 7.60 -7.27
C LYS A 41 -0.44 7.35 -5.86
N LEU A 42 -0.22 6.16 -5.31
CA LEU A 42 -0.63 5.84 -3.96
C LEU A 42 0.13 6.67 -2.93
N GLU A 43 1.44 6.84 -3.09
CA GLU A 43 2.24 7.70 -2.21
C GLU A 43 1.70 9.14 -2.20
N ALA A 44 1.45 9.69 -3.38
CA ALA A 44 0.93 11.05 -3.52
C ALA A 44 -0.46 11.19 -2.89
N ALA A 45 -1.34 10.24 -3.15
CA ALA A 45 -2.70 10.24 -2.60
C ALA A 45 -2.70 10.13 -1.08
N LEU A 46 -1.85 9.28 -0.51
CA LEU A 46 -1.71 9.13 0.94
C LEU A 46 -1.12 10.38 1.58
N ALA A 47 -0.11 10.98 0.96
CA ALA A 47 0.49 12.22 1.45
C ALA A 47 -0.56 13.34 1.52
N GLU A 48 -1.39 13.47 0.51
CA GLU A 48 -2.48 14.43 0.48
C GLU A 48 -3.55 14.13 1.52
N TYR A 49 -3.98 12.87 1.60
CA TYR A 49 -5.00 12.43 2.55
C TYR A 49 -4.57 12.65 4.00
N LEU A 50 -3.34 12.30 4.33
CA LEU A 50 -2.78 12.43 5.68
C LEU A 50 -2.24 13.81 5.96
N LYS A 51 -2.15 14.68 4.96
CA LYS A 51 -1.62 16.05 5.05
C LYS A 51 -0.19 16.07 5.60
N VAL A 52 0.63 15.18 5.09
CA VAL A 52 2.05 15.07 5.42
C VAL A 52 2.90 15.31 4.17
N PRO A 53 4.13 15.85 4.31
CA PRO A 53 4.96 16.13 3.14
C PRO A 53 5.58 14.90 2.52
N TYR A 54 5.76 13.83 3.28
CA TYR A 54 6.44 12.63 2.81
C TYR A 54 5.72 11.37 3.26
N VAL A 55 5.65 10.40 2.35
CA VAL A 55 5.13 9.05 2.61
C VAL A 55 6.03 8.06 1.89
N SER A 56 6.41 7.00 2.57
CA SER A 56 7.14 5.88 1.97
C SER A 56 6.32 4.60 2.12
N LEU A 57 6.17 3.86 1.04
CA LEU A 57 5.42 2.61 1.01
C LEU A 57 6.34 1.42 1.19
N PHE A 58 5.88 0.44 1.95
CA PHE A 58 6.60 -0.81 2.21
C PHE A 58 5.67 -1.99 2.00
N THR A 59 6.23 -3.16 1.73
CA THR A 59 5.47 -4.39 1.49
C THR A 59 4.88 -5.01 2.76
N ASN A 60 5.40 -4.63 3.93
CA ASN A 60 4.95 -5.16 5.23
C ASN A 60 5.31 -4.18 6.34
N GLY A 61 4.92 -4.52 7.58
CA GLY A 61 5.16 -3.65 8.74
C GLY A 61 6.56 -3.76 9.34
N THR A 62 7.27 -4.84 9.08
CA THR A 62 8.61 -5.07 9.64
C THR A 62 9.67 -4.17 8.99
N LEU A 63 9.63 -4.06 7.66
CA LEU A 63 10.63 -3.26 6.92
C LEU A 63 10.60 -1.77 7.29
N PRO A 64 9.43 -1.11 7.44
CA PRO A 64 9.43 0.30 7.84
C PRO A 64 9.95 0.50 9.25
N LEU A 65 9.70 -0.43 10.18
CA LEU A 65 10.26 -0.36 11.53
C LEU A 65 11.78 -0.44 11.52
N LEU A 66 12.33 -1.41 10.79
CA LEU A 66 13.79 -1.55 10.65
C LEU A 66 14.39 -0.31 9.99
N THR A 67 13.79 0.17 8.94
CA THR A 67 14.26 1.34 8.20
C THR A 67 14.22 2.60 9.08
N ALA A 68 13.15 2.78 9.85
CA ALA A 68 13.01 3.93 10.74
C ALA A 68 14.08 3.92 11.83
N LEU A 69 14.33 2.77 12.46
CA LEU A 69 15.35 2.63 13.48
C LEU A 69 16.74 2.95 12.93
N GLN A 70 17.05 2.50 11.73
CA GLN A 70 18.32 2.79 11.06
C GLN A 70 18.45 4.25 10.66
N ALA A 71 17.38 4.82 10.08
CA ALA A 71 17.36 6.21 9.64
C ALA A 71 17.54 7.18 10.81
N LEU A 72 16.92 6.87 11.95
CA LEU A 72 17.05 7.69 13.17
C LEU A 72 18.29 7.38 13.98
N ARG A 73 19.08 6.38 13.54
CA ARG A 73 20.31 5.94 14.21
C ARG A 73 20.08 5.60 15.70
N VAL A 74 18.99 4.89 15.95
CA VAL A 74 18.62 4.50 17.32
C VAL A 74 19.63 3.50 17.84
N THR A 75 20.11 3.73 19.06
CA THR A 75 21.03 2.83 19.76
C THR A 75 20.47 2.55 21.15
N GLY A 76 20.94 1.45 21.76
CA GLY A 76 20.46 1.03 23.08
C GLY A 76 19.24 0.13 22.97
N GLU A 77 18.44 0.11 24.02
CA GLU A 77 17.28 -0.79 24.12
C GLU A 77 16.04 -0.15 23.48
N VAL A 78 15.22 -1.00 22.87
CA VAL A 78 13.95 -0.61 22.27
C VAL A 78 12.85 -1.50 22.84
N ILE A 79 11.80 -0.89 23.37
CA ILE A 79 10.63 -1.60 23.89
C ILE A 79 9.59 -1.70 22.77
N THR A 80 9.14 -2.92 22.52
CA THR A 80 8.13 -3.16 21.47
C THR A 80 7.19 -4.28 21.89
N THR A 81 6.16 -4.50 21.13
CA THR A 81 5.21 -5.60 21.34
C THR A 81 5.76 -6.93 20.86
#